data_594cb9e03ba2fbb5784fa74d8cbd793c
#
_entry.id   594cb9e03ba2fbb5784fa74d8cbd793c
#
_cell.length_a   1.000
_cell.length_b   1.000
_cell.length_c   1.000
_cell.angle_alpha   90.00
_cell.angle_beta   90.00
_cell.angle_gamma   90.00
#
_symmetry.space_group_name_H-M   'P 1'
#
loop_
_entity.id
_entity.type
_entity.pdbx_description
1 polymer ?
#
loop_
_entity_poly.entity_id
_entity_poly.type
_entity_poly.pdbx_seq_one_letter_code
_entity_poly.pdbx_strand_id
1 'polypeptide(L)'
;ILVGTTSVESSEHISKILKSKKIPHSVLNAKYHQKEAEIIQNAGALGSITIATNRAGRGTDIVLGGKKDQGTEEWKEKNKQVKELGGLYVVGTERHESRRIDNQLRGRSGRQGDPGISRFFLSLEDNLMRIFASDKVSEIMKKLGMEDGEAIEHKWVSKSIENAQKRVEAHNFDIRKTLLEYDDISNEQRKLIYQQRDYILNNNGSTLVSTVCENYVQDFIEINRDEFLKHDI
;
A
#
# COMPACT_ATOMS: atom_id res chain seq x y z
N ILE A 1 9.70 9.41 -18.11
CA ILE A 1 10.18 8.91 -16.81
C ILE A 1 9.03 8.93 -15.83
N LEU A 2 8.78 7.85 -15.11
CA LEU A 2 7.83 7.76 -14.02
C LEU A 2 8.59 7.63 -12.68
N VAL A 3 8.42 8.61 -11.81
CA VAL A 3 9.03 8.62 -10.48
C VAL A 3 7.99 8.18 -9.45
N GLY A 4 8.22 7.03 -8.82
CA GLY A 4 7.37 6.49 -7.76
C GLY A 4 7.87 6.90 -6.38
N THR A 5 6.99 7.46 -5.56
CA THR A 5 7.26 7.87 -4.18
C THR A 5 6.36 7.13 -3.20
N THR A 6 6.78 6.99 -1.95
CA THR A 6 6.03 6.30 -0.90
C THR A 6 4.98 7.20 -0.25
N SER A 7 5.23 8.51 -0.20
CA SER A 7 4.36 9.48 0.45
C SER A 7 4.08 10.71 -0.43
N VAL A 8 3.07 11.48 -0.03
CA VAL A 8 2.73 12.75 -0.68
C VAL A 8 3.83 13.78 -0.41
N GLU A 9 4.38 13.80 0.79
CA GLU A 9 5.47 14.69 1.21
C GLU A 9 6.72 14.46 0.35
N SER A 10 7.13 13.20 0.15
CA SER A 10 8.24 12.84 -0.74
C SER A 10 7.99 13.31 -2.17
N SER A 11 6.74 13.18 -2.67
CA SER A 11 6.39 13.65 -4.01
C SER A 11 6.48 15.17 -4.16
N GLU A 12 6.03 15.91 -3.16
CA GLU A 12 6.11 17.38 -3.14
C GLU A 12 7.56 17.86 -2.99
N HIS A 13 8.38 17.17 -2.19
CA HIS A 13 9.79 17.47 -2.03
C HIS A 13 10.56 17.35 -3.35
N ILE A 14 10.40 16.22 -4.04
CA ILE A 14 11.02 16.00 -5.36
C ILE A 14 10.51 17.04 -6.37
N SER A 15 9.22 17.35 -6.35
CA SER A 15 8.65 18.39 -7.20
C SER A 15 9.30 19.75 -6.97
N LYS A 16 9.55 20.14 -5.72
CA LYS A 16 10.27 21.39 -5.40
C LYS A 16 11.69 21.40 -5.96
N ILE A 17 12.40 20.26 -5.84
CA ILE A 17 13.77 20.14 -6.39
C ILE A 17 13.76 20.25 -7.92
N LEU A 18 12.83 19.58 -8.61
CA LEU A 18 12.75 19.66 -10.07
C LEU A 18 12.36 21.06 -10.55
N LYS A 19 11.45 21.75 -9.82
CA LYS A 19 11.10 23.16 -10.09
C LYS A 19 12.29 24.07 -9.95
N SER A 20 13.09 23.93 -8.88
CA SER A 20 14.30 24.74 -8.67
C SER A 20 15.31 24.57 -9.80
N LYS A 21 15.37 23.36 -10.38
CA LYS A 21 16.21 23.04 -11.54
C LYS A 21 15.56 23.36 -12.89
N LYS A 22 14.34 23.97 -12.89
CA LYS A 22 13.56 24.31 -14.09
C LYS A 22 13.26 23.10 -15.00
N ILE A 23 13.10 21.93 -14.42
CA ILE A 23 12.75 20.69 -15.14
C ILE A 23 11.22 20.56 -15.18
N PRO A 24 10.59 20.56 -16.36
CA PRO A 24 9.14 20.41 -16.49
C PRO A 24 8.71 19.01 -16.04
N HIS A 25 7.71 18.93 -15.19
CA HIS A 25 7.17 17.67 -14.68
C HIS A 25 5.72 17.81 -14.24
N SER A 26 5.03 16.69 -14.17
CA SER A 26 3.68 16.55 -13.64
C SER A 26 3.70 15.82 -12.31
N VAL A 27 2.83 16.24 -11.37
CA VAL A 27 2.70 15.59 -10.06
C VAL A 27 1.32 14.96 -9.94
N LEU A 28 1.30 13.70 -9.57
CA LEU A 28 0.12 12.91 -9.38
C LEU A 28 0.06 12.37 -7.96
N ASN A 29 -0.76 12.99 -7.14
CA ASN A 29 -0.98 12.58 -5.76
C ASN A 29 -2.47 12.69 -5.40
N ALA A 30 -2.84 12.20 -4.21
CA ALA A 30 -4.23 12.15 -3.74
C ALA A 30 -4.96 13.51 -3.72
N LYS A 31 -4.25 14.63 -3.88
CA LYS A 31 -4.85 15.96 -3.91
C LYS A 31 -5.45 16.35 -5.28
N TYR A 32 -5.11 15.64 -6.37
CA TYR A 32 -5.44 16.05 -7.75
C TYR A 32 -6.17 14.97 -8.55
N HIS A 33 -7.18 14.33 -7.97
CA HIS A 33 -7.90 13.21 -8.59
C HIS A 33 -8.54 13.50 -9.95
N GLN A 34 -9.05 14.70 -10.17
CA GLN A 34 -9.80 15.01 -11.40
C GLN A 34 -8.95 14.96 -12.69
N LYS A 35 -7.66 15.19 -12.61
CA LYS A 35 -6.72 15.14 -13.75
C LYS A 35 -5.85 13.89 -13.78
N GLU A 36 -6.10 12.96 -12.89
CA GLU A 36 -5.27 11.77 -12.70
C GLU A 36 -5.13 10.94 -13.97
N ALA A 37 -6.26 10.63 -14.61
CA ALA A 37 -6.28 9.82 -15.81
C ALA A 37 -5.55 10.47 -16.99
N GLU A 38 -5.68 11.78 -17.14
CA GLU A 38 -5.03 12.54 -18.21
C GLU A 38 -3.50 12.62 -18.02
N ILE A 39 -3.06 12.90 -16.80
CA ILE A 39 -1.63 12.97 -16.47
C ILE A 39 -0.97 11.60 -16.68
N ILE A 40 -1.59 10.52 -16.21
CA ILE A 40 -1.05 9.15 -16.37
C ILE A 40 -1.00 8.73 -17.84
N GLN A 41 -2.03 9.04 -18.62
CA GLN A 41 -2.07 8.71 -20.04
C GLN A 41 -0.92 9.38 -20.82
N ASN A 42 -0.49 10.54 -20.37
CA ASN A 42 0.62 11.29 -20.97
C ASN A 42 1.98 10.99 -20.34
N ALA A 43 2.04 10.17 -19.28
CA ALA A 43 3.30 9.80 -18.62
C ALA A 43 4.26 9.01 -19.54
N GLY A 44 3.73 8.37 -20.59
CA GLY A 44 4.52 7.67 -21.60
C GLY A 44 5.00 8.55 -22.76
N ALA A 45 4.69 9.84 -22.77
CA ALA A 45 5.13 10.75 -23.83
C ALA A 45 6.65 11.00 -23.78
N LEU A 46 7.23 11.32 -24.95
CA LEU A 46 8.64 11.63 -25.09
C LEU A 46 9.03 12.83 -24.19
N GLY A 47 10.08 12.70 -23.40
CA GLY A 47 10.56 13.74 -22.49
C GLY A 47 9.68 13.99 -21.25
N SER A 48 8.57 13.29 -21.11
CA SER A 48 7.66 13.47 -19.96
C SER A 48 8.29 12.96 -18.66
N ILE A 49 8.11 13.74 -17.58
CA ILE A 49 8.47 13.34 -16.21
C ILE A 49 7.21 13.43 -15.37
N THR A 50 6.81 12.31 -14.79
CA THR A 50 5.64 12.23 -13.92
C THR A 50 6.05 11.71 -12.55
N ILE A 51 5.75 12.45 -11.49
CA ILE A 51 5.93 12.02 -10.10
C ILE A 51 4.59 11.46 -9.64
N ALA A 52 4.57 10.24 -9.15
CA ALA A 52 3.34 9.59 -8.71
C ALA A 52 3.53 8.88 -7.37
N THR A 53 2.54 8.97 -6.48
CA THR A 53 2.47 8.07 -5.33
C THR A 53 2.02 6.68 -5.78
N ASN A 54 2.26 5.66 -4.97
CA ASN A 54 2.00 4.25 -5.29
C ASN A 54 0.54 3.95 -5.68
N ARG A 55 -0.43 4.72 -5.18
CA ARG A 55 -1.87 4.56 -5.47
C ARG A 55 -2.29 5.28 -6.73
N ALA A 56 -1.58 6.32 -7.11
CA ALA A 56 -1.94 7.17 -8.23
C ALA A 56 -1.83 6.43 -9.56
N GLY A 57 -2.83 6.59 -10.41
CA GLY A 57 -2.91 5.95 -11.73
C GLY A 57 -3.12 4.44 -11.70
N ARG A 58 -3.60 3.87 -10.60
CA ARG A 58 -3.94 2.45 -10.54
C ARG A 58 -5.12 2.15 -11.48
N GLY A 59 -4.95 1.11 -12.34
CA GLY A 59 -5.97 0.73 -13.32
C GLY A 59 -5.90 1.50 -14.64
N THR A 60 -5.05 2.53 -14.74
CA THR A 60 -4.84 3.26 -16.00
C THR A 60 -3.56 2.75 -16.68
N ASP A 61 -3.65 2.48 -17.96
CA ASP A 61 -2.50 2.05 -18.77
C ASP A 61 -1.68 3.25 -19.25
N ILE A 62 -0.35 3.09 -19.29
CA ILE A 62 0.58 4.10 -19.76
C ILE A 62 0.96 3.72 -21.19
N VAL A 63 0.54 4.54 -22.14
CA VAL A 63 0.81 4.32 -23.55
C VAL A 63 2.10 5.03 -23.94
N LEU A 64 3.07 4.30 -24.49
CA LEU A 64 4.32 4.89 -24.98
C LEU A 64 4.04 5.82 -26.16
N GLY A 65 4.61 7.02 -26.11
CA GLY A 65 4.27 8.09 -27.06
C GLY A 65 3.13 9.00 -26.59
N GLY A 66 2.45 8.66 -25.47
CA GLY A 66 1.28 9.36 -24.95
C GLY A 66 -0.01 8.85 -25.61
N LYS A 67 -1.16 9.09 -24.97
CA LYS A 67 -2.47 8.66 -25.50
C LYS A 67 -3.09 9.71 -26.43
N LYS A 68 -2.69 10.96 -26.29
CA LYS A 68 -3.15 12.03 -27.15
C LYS A 68 -2.68 11.75 -28.59
N ASP A 69 -3.58 11.84 -29.53
CA ASP A 69 -3.32 11.57 -30.96
C ASP A 69 -2.93 10.11 -31.30
N GLN A 70 -3.28 9.14 -30.44
CA GLN A 70 -3.00 7.72 -30.67
C GLN A 70 -3.60 7.26 -32.02
N GLY A 71 -2.75 6.62 -32.86
CA GLY A 71 -3.13 6.13 -34.19
C GLY A 71 -2.75 7.04 -35.34
N THR A 72 -2.33 8.28 -35.08
CA THR A 72 -1.77 9.17 -36.12
C THR A 72 -0.33 8.76 -36.50
N GLU A 73 0.13 9.17 -37.69
CA GLU A 73 1.52 8.90 -38.11
C GLU A 73 2.55 9.59 -37.17
N GLU A 74 2.23 10.81 -36.73
CA GLU A 74 3.07 11.52 -35.74
C GLU A 74 3.17 10.75 -34.40
N TRP A 75 2.07 10.14 -33.97
CA TRP A 75 2.09 9.32 -32.75
C TRP A 75 2.94 8.06 -32.95
N LYS A 76 2.84 7.39 -34.10
CA LYS A 76 3.65 6.20 -34.42
C LYS A 76 5.13 6.52 -34.37
N GLU A 77 5.52 7.66 -34.88
CA GLU A 77 6.92 8.11 -34.85
C GLU A 77 7.39 8.36 -33.40
N LYS A 78 6.60 9.10 -32.59
CA LYS A 78 6.89 9.33 -31.17
C LYS A 78 6.93 8.02 -30.36
N ASN A 79 6.02 7.09 -30.63
CA ASN A 79 6.03 5.77 -29.99
C ASN A 79 7.30 5.00 -30.32
N LYS A 80 7.71 4.99 -31.60
CA LYS A 80 8.94 4.35 -32.05
C LYS A 80 10.18 4.95 -31.37
N GLN A 81 10.29 6.28 -31.33
CA GLN A 81 11.39 6.98 -30.67
C GLN A 81 11.47 6.63 -29.18
N VAL A 82 10.33 6.59 -28.46
CA VAL A 82 10.31 6.19 -27.04
C VAL A 82 10.74 4.75 -26.86
N LYS A 83 10.36 3.83 -27.76
CA LYS A 83 10.79 2.42 -27.72
C LYS A 83 12.29 2.27 -27.99
N GLU A 84 12.83 3.01 -28.97
CA GLU A 84 14.27 3.03 -29.28
C GLU A 84 15.13 3.57 -28.13
N LEU A 85 14.58 4.52 -27.34
CA LEU A 85 15.20 5.03 -26.12
C LEU A 85 15.09 4.07 -24.91
N GLY A 86 14.48 2.90 -25.08
CA GLY A 86 14.35 1.89 -24.02
C GLY A 86 12.99 1.92 -23.29
N GLY A 87 11.99 2.64 -23.80
CA GLY A 87 10.63 2.67 -23.29
C GLY A 87 10.45 3.49 -22.02
N LEU A 88 9.51 3.07 -21.17
CA LEU A 88 9.23 3.77 -19.90
C LEU A 88 10.30 3.47 -18.86
N TYR A 89 10.98 4.51 -18.39
CA TYR A 89 11.91 4.42 -17.27
C TYR A 89 11.19 4.70 -15.95
N VAL A 90 11.14 3.71 -15.07
CA VAL A 90 10.52 3.80 -13.74
C VAL A 90 11.60 3.98 -12.68
N VAL A 91 11.48 5.05 -11.91
CA VAL A 91 12.37 5.38 -10.79
C VAL A 91 11.60 5.22 -9.49
N GLY A 92 12.04 4.34 -8.61
CA GLY A 92 11.58 4.30 -7.22
C GLY A 92 12.55 5.08 -6.33
N THR A 93 12.04 5.97 -5.50
CA THR A 93 12.86 6.80 -4.59
C THR A 93 13.08 6.14 -3.24
N GLU A 94 12.26 5.15 -2.92
CA GLU A 94 12.28 4.38 -1.67
C GLU A 94 11.69 2.99 -1.92
N ARG A 95 11.88 2.06 -0.99
CA ARG A 95 11.13 0.80 -0.96
C ARG A 95 9.88 0.96 -0.12
N HIS A 96 8.80 0.37 -0.59
CA HIS A 96 7.59 0.20 0.21
C HIS A 96 7.75 -0.95 1.22
N GLU A 97 6.91 -0.96 2.24
CA GLU A 97 6.87 -2.05 3.22
C GLU A 97 6.50 -3.40 2.59
N SER A 98 5.79 -3.39 1.46
CA SER A 98 5.41 -4.60 0.75
C SER A 98 6.04 -4.66 -0.64
N ARG A 99 6.70 -5.78 -0.94
CA ARG A 99 7.25 -6.11 -2.26
C ARG A 99 6.22 -6.06 -3.38
N ARG A 100 4.97 -6.38 -3.06
CA ARG A 100 3.87 -6.33 -4.03
C ARG A 100 3.67 -4.92 -4.56
N ILE A 101 3.80 -3.90 -3.72
CA ILE A 101 3.65 -2.49 -4.13
C ILE A 101 4.82 -2.07 -5.01
N ASP A 102 6.04 -2.43 -4.67
CA ASP A 102 7.21 -2.19 -5.52
C ASP A 102 7.07 -2.86 -6.89
N ASN A 103 6.56 -4.09 -6.92
CA ASN A 103 6.31 -4.81 -8.18
C ASN A 103 5.17 -4.17 -9.00
N GLN A 104 4.17 -3.58 -8.36
CA GLN A 104 3.14 -2.79 -9.07
C GLN A 104 3.73 -1.55 -9.74
N LEU A 105 4.68 -0.89 -9.08
CA LEU A 105 5.41 0.24 -9.66
C LEU A 105 6.31 -0.24 -10.83
N ARG A 106 7.12 -1.27 -10.62
CA ARG A 106 7.95 -1.88 -11.69
C ARG A 106 7.11 -2.31 -12.89
N GLY A 107 5.95 -2.93 -12.62
CA GLY A 107 5.03 -3.41 -13.65
C GLY A 107 4.33 -2.32 -14.46
N ARG A 108 4.62 -1.04 -14.21
CA ARG A 108 4.24 0.07 -15.10
C ARG A 108 5.10 0.13 -16.34
N SER A 109 6.31 -0.40 -16.29
CA SER A 109 7.28 -0.51 -17.37
C SER A 109 7.24 -1.90 -18.00
N GLY A 110 7.64 -2.02 -19.27
CA GLY A 110 7.77 -3.31 -19.95
C GLY A 110 6.43 -4.03 -20.21
N ARG A 111 5.35 -3.31 -20.46
CA ARG A 111 4.03 -3.89 -20.72
C ARG A 111 3.89 -4.33 -22.17
N GLN A 112 3.12 -5.41 -22.37
CA GLN A 112 2.75 -5.92 -23.72
C GLN A 112 3.95 -6.15 -24.66
N GLY A 113 5.12 -6.48 -24.10
CA GLY A 113 6.34 -6.69 -24.87
C GLY A 113 7.11 -5.41 -25.21
N ASP A 114 6.64 -4.24 -24.77
CA ASP A 114 7.38 -3.00 -24.92
C ASP A 114 8.63 -2.99 -24.06
N PRO A 115 9.73 -2.34 -24.50
CA PRO A 115 10.91 -2.15 -23.69
C PRO A 115 10.61 -1.29 -22.46
N GLY A 116 11.40 -1.49 -21.41
CA GLY A 116 11.25 -0.69 -20.21
C GLY A 116 12.33 -0.98 -19.18
N ILE A 117 12.64 0.02 -18.36
CA ILE A 117 13.67 -0.06 -17.32
C ILE A 117 13.07 0.36 -16.00
N SER A 118 13.47 -0.30 -14.92
CA SER A 118 13.13 0.13 -13.57
C SER A 118 14.34 0.15 -12.66
N ARG A 119 14.52 1.23 -11.91
CA ARG A 119 15.61 1.38 -10.93
C ARG A 119 15.08 1.98 -9.63
N PHE A 120 15.57 1.45 -8.51
CA PHE A 120 15.27 2.01 -7.19
C PHE A 120 16.55 2.66 -6.64
N PHE A 121 16.38 3.89 -6.16
CA PHE A 121 17.40 4.63 -5.42
C PHE A 121 16.99 4.63 -3.95
N LEU A 122 17.84 4.13 -3.10
CA LEU A 122 17.53 3.89 -1.69
C LEU A 122 18.56 4.61 -0.82
N SER A 123 18.10 5.12 0.32
CA SER A 123 18.96 5.63 1.38
C SER A 123 18.94 4.68 2.56
N LEU A 124 20.03 4.62 3.30
CA LEU A 124 20.05 3.93 4.60
C LEU A 124 19.19 4.63 5.66
N GLU A 125 18.83 5.88 5.40
CA GLU A 125 17.94 6.68 6.23
C GLU A 125 16.46 6.44 5.94
N ASP A 126 16.13 5.71 4.85
CA ASP A 126 14.76 5.34 4.52
C ASP A 126 14.11 4.55 5.67
N ASN A 127 12.82 4.75 5.90
CA ASN A 127 12.10 4.14 7.02
C ASN A 127 12.27 2.62 7.09
N LEU A 128 12.19 1.93 5.96
CA LEU A 128 12.41 0.49 5.89
C LEU A 128 13.82 0.10 6.34
N MET A 129 14.83 0.88 5.92
CA MET A 129 16.22 0.63 6.25
C MET A 129 16.51 0.93 7.73
N ARG A 130 15.92 1.98 8.30
CA ARG A 130 16.04 2.33 9.73
C ARG A 130 15.50 1.24 10.64
N ILE A 131 14.40 0.58 10.24
CA ILE A 131 13.80 -0.51 11.04
C ILE A 131 14.67 -1.79 11.01
N PHE A 132 15.34 -2.08 9.90
CA PHE A 132 15.98 -3.36 9.66
C PHE A 132 17.49 -3.32 9.36
N ALA A 133 18.00 -2.19 8.90
CA ALA A 133 19.43 -1.96 8.77
C ALA A 133 19.97 -1.45 10.11
N SER A 134 19.83 -2.28 11.17
CA SER A 134 20.45 -1.98 12.43
C SER A 134 21.96 -1.71 12.25
N ASP A 135 22.58 -1.13 13.24
CA ASP A 135 23.99 -0.73 13.38
C ASP A 135 25.01 -1.62 12.65
N LYS A 136 24.69 -2.91 12.44
CA LYS A 136 25.53 -3.88 11.72
C LYS A 136 25.81 -3.53 10.25
N VAL A 137 24.81 -2.98 9.52
CA VAL A 137 25.01 -2.58 8.11
C VAL A 137 25.84 -1.31 8.04
N SER A 138 25.59 -0.36 8.95
CA SER A 138 26.38 0.85 9.09
C SER A 138 27.84 0.54 9.48
N GLU A 139 28.07 -0.39 10.40
CA GLU A 139 29.42 -0.83 10.78
C GLU A 139 30.16 -1.55 9.64
N ILE A 140 29.46 -2.40 8.90
CA ILE A 140 30.05 -3.10 7.74
C ILE A 140 30.45 -2.08 6.66
N MET A 141 29.63 -1.06 6.42
CA MET A 141 29.95 -0.02 5.46
C MET A 141 31.15 0.84 5.87
N LYS A 142 31.22 1.22 7.14
CA LYS A 142 32.41 1.91 7.68
C LYS A 142 33.67 1.06 7.56
N LYS A 143 33.55 -0.26 7.77
CA LYS A 143 34.67 -1.20 7.59
C LYS A 143 35.10 -1.39 6.12
N LEU A 144 34.20 -1.20 5.17
CA LEU A 144 34.49 -1.26 3.74
C LEU A 144 35.13 0.02 3.19
N GLY A 145 35.34 1.05 4.04
CA GLY A 145 36.04 2.28 3.67
C GLY A 145 35.29 3.13 2.64
N MET A 146 33.96 3.00 2.58
CA MET A 146 33.14 3.76 1.64
C MET A 146 32.96 5.19 2.13
N GLU A 147 33.19 6.16 1.23
CA GLU A 147 32.97 7.56 1.51
C GLU A 147 31.47 7.91 1.45
N ASP A 148 31.05 8.93 2.21
CA ASP A 148 29.68 9.42 2.19
C ASP A 148 29.32 9.91 0.77
N GLY A 149 28.25 9.32 0.21
CA GLY A 149 27.74 9.68 -1.12
C GLY A 149 28.09 8.71 -2.24
N GLU A 150 28.87 7.66 -2.01
CA GLU A 150 29.08 6.60 -3.01
C GLU A 150 27.85 5.69 -3.14
N ALA A 151 27.49 5.40 -4.40
CA ALA A 151 26.37 4.50 -4.70
C ALA A 151 26.80 3.03 -4.53
N ILE A 152 26.11 2.31 -3.66
CA ILE A 152 26.39 0.91 -3.37
C ILE A 152 25.54 0.02 -4.29
N GLU A 153 26.16 -0.60 -5.28
CA GLU A 153 25.53 -1.58 -6.15
C GLU A 153 26.06 -2.99 -5.86
N HIS A 154 25.53 -3.63 -4.81
CA HIS A 154 25.97 -4.99 -4.48
C HIS A 154 24.78 -5.93 -4.29
N LYS A 155 24.85 -7.13 -4.84
CA LYS A 155 23.80 -8.17 -4.76
C LYS A 155 23.42 -8.52 -3.33
N TRP A 156 24.39 -8.50 -2.41
CA TRP A 156 24.14 -8.76 -1.00
C TRP A 156 23.25 -7.70 -0.34
N VAL A 157 23.46 -6.42 -0.66
CA VAL A 157 22.62 -5.32 -0.15
C VAL A 157 21.18 -5.48 -0.64
N SER A 158 20.99 -5.76 -1.93
CA SER A 158 19.66 -6.02 -2.48
C SER A 158 18.95 -7.18 -1.77
N LYS A 159 19.67 -8.27 -1.48
CA LYS A 159 19.11 -9.42 -0.76
C LYS A 159 18.77 -9.09 0.70
N SER A 160 19.57 -8.28 1.35
CA SER A 160 19.30 -7.80 2.72
C SER A 160 18.02 -6.97 2.77
N ILE A 161 17.82 -6.08 1.81
CA ILE A 161 16.61 -5.27 1.68
C ILE A 161 15.38 -6.14 1.44
N GLU A 162 15.48 -7.15 0.57
CA GLU A 162 14.38 -8.11 0.35
C GLU A 162 14.03 -8.89 1.62
N ASN A 163 15.01 -9.29 2.39
CA ASN A 163 14.78 -9.98 3.66
C ASN A 163 14.15 -9.04 4.70
N ALA A 164 14.56 -7.78 4.73
CA ALA A 164 13.94 -6.76 5.56
C ALA A 164 12.44 -6.58 5.20
N GLN A 165 12.12 -6.42 3.92
CA GLN A 165 10.73 -6.33 3.45
C GLN A 165 9.90 -7.57 3.85
N LYS A 166 10.45 -8.78 3.72
CA LYS A 166 9.74 -10.00 4.12
C LYS A 166 9.40 -10.02 5.62
N ARG A 167 10.30 -9.51 6.46
CA ARG A 167 10.05 -9.42 7.92
C ARG A 167 8.95 -8.41 8.24
N VAL A 168 8.95 -7.25 7.57
CA VAL A 168 7.86 -6.26 7.73
C VAL A 168 6.54 -6.83 7.25
N GLU A 169 6.54 -7.48 6.08
CA GLU A 169 5.33 -8.12 5.54
C GLU A 169 4.75 -9.16 6.52
N ALA A 170 5.61 -9.99 7.12
CA ALA A 170 5.21 -10.98 8.11
C ALA A 170 4.63 -10.32 9.36
N HIS A 171 5.31 -9.33 9.93
CA HIS A 171 4.83 -8.60 11.09
C HIS A 171 3.47 -7.92 10.84
N ASN A 172 3.33 -7.23 9.71
CA ASN A 172 2.07 -6.60 9.32
C ASN A 172 0.96 -7.63 9.03
N PHE A 173 1.32 -8.83 8.58
CA PHE A 173 0.38 -9.94 8.42
C PHE A 173 -0.14 -10.42 9.78
N ASP A 174 0.75 -10.62 10.75
CA ASP A 174 0.39 -11.08 12.09
C ASP A 174 -0.54 -10.07 12.78
N ILE A 175 -0.24 -8.76 12.70
CA ILE A 175 -1.11 -7.71 13.23
C ILE A 175 -2.50 -7.80 12.59
N ARG A 176 -2.59 -7.91 11.25
CA ARG A 176 -3.88 -8.01 10.57
C ARG A 176 -4.63 -9.27 10.92
N LYS A 177 -3.93 -10.40 11.11
CA LYS A 177 -4.53 -11.66 11.54
C LYS A 177 -5.19 -11.51 12.92
N THR A 178 -4.46 -10.94 13.86
CA THR A 178 -4.99 -10.69 15.22
C THR A 178 -6.21 -9.76 15.19
N LEU A 179 -6.18 -8.70 14.36
CA LEU A 179 -7.35 -7.82 14.20
C LEU A 179 -8.56 -8.55 13.62
N LEU A 180 -8.36 -9.46 12.66
CA LEU A 180 -9.45 -10.27 12.10
C LEU A 180 -10.04 -11.22 13.14
N GLU A 181 -9.21 -11.82 14.00
CA GLU A 181 -9.68 -12.69 15.08
C GLU A 181 -10.60 -11.94 16.05
N TYR A 182 -10.30 -10.67 16.39
CA TYR A 182 -11.21 -9.82 17.16
C TYR A 182 -12.48 -9.44 16.40
N ASP A 183 -12.36 -9.10 15.12
CA ASP A 183 -13.51 -8.77 14.28
C ASP A 183 -14.47 -9.96 14.11
N ASP A 184 -13.95 -11.20 14.03
CA ASP A 184 -14.77 -12.40 13.92
C ASP A 184 -15.68 -12.58 15.15
N ILE A 185 -15.13 -12.36 16.36
CA ILE A 185 -15.93 -12.41 17.61
C ILE A 185 -17.06 -11.36 17.57
N SER A 186 -16.74 -10.13 17.20
CA SER A 186 -17.74 -9.06 17.08
C SER A 186 -18.81 -9.37 16.01
N ASN A 187 -18.41 -9.99 14.91
CA ASN A 187 -19.32 -10.39 13.85
C ASN A 187 -20.23 -11.55 14.25
N GLU A 188 -19.75 -12.51 15.03
CA GLU A 188 -20.58 -13.58 15.59
C GLU A 188 -21.62 -13.01 16.55
N GLN A 189 -21.22 -12.13 17.45
CA GLN A 189 -22.16 -11.44 18.34
C GLN A 189 -23.21 -10.65 17.55
N ARG A 190 -22.80 -9.92 16.52
CA ARG A 190 -23.71 -9.16 15.66
C ARG A 190 -24.70 -10.09 14.94
N LYS A 191 -24.22 -11.22 14.38
CA LYS A 191 -25.09 -12.21 13.73
C LYS A 191 -26.15 -12.76 14.69
N LEU A 192 -25.76 -13.10 15.92
CA LEU A 192 -26.69 -13.57 16.95
C LEU A 192 -27.77 -12.53 17.26
N ILE A 193 -27.38 -11.26 17.45
CA ILE A 193 -28.32 -10.17 17.72
C ILE A 193 -29.28 -9.98 16.53
N TYR A 194 -28.77 -9.99 15.30
CA TYR A 194 -29.63 -9.86 14.11
C TYR A 194 -30.55 -11.07 13.94
N GLN A 195 -30.10 -12.28 14.20
CA GLN A 195 -30.96 -13.47 14.19
C GLN A 195 -32.08 -13.37 15.22
N GLN A 196 -31.79 -12.94 16.43
CA GLN A 196 -32.81 -12.69 17.47
C GLN A 196 -33.79 -11.59 17.05
N ARG A 197 -33.28 -10.48 16.50
CA ARG A 197 -34.11 -9.42 15.97
C ARG A 197 -35.05 -9.90 14.88
N ASP A 198 -34.53 -10.64 13.90
CA ASP A 198 -35.33 -11.16 12.79
C ASP A 198 -36.36 -12.18 13.27
N TYR A 199 -36.01 -12.99 14.25
CA TYR A 199 -36.96 -13.90 14.90
C TYR A 199 -38.11 -13.14 15.55
N ILE A 200 -37.81 -12.07 16.32
CA ILE A 200 -38.82 -11.24 16.97
C ILE A 200 -39.74 -10.55 15.94
N LEU A 201 -39.17 -10.04 14.86
CA LEU A 201 -39.90 -9.35 13.79
C LEU A 201 -40.84 -10.27 13.00
N ASN A 202 -40.41 -11.52 12.77
CA ASN A 202 -41.14 -12.50 11.96
C ASN A 202 -42.11 -13.37 12.79
N ASN A 203 -41.86 -13.51 14.08
CA ASN A 203 -42.66 -14.30 14.98
C ASN A 203 -43.20 -13.43 16.12
N ASN A 204 -44.36 -13.81 16.69
CA ASN A 204 -44.86 -13.12 17.87
C ASN A 204 -43.86 -13.29 19.02
N GLY A 205 -43.14 -12.23 19.37
CA GLY A 205 -42.02 -12.25 20.31
C GLY A 205 -42.34 -12.65 21.76
N SER A 206 -43.62 -12.98 22.07
CA SER A 206 -44.08 -13.35 23.40
C SER A 206 -43.35 -14.57 23.98
N THR A 207 -43.09 -15.60 23.15
CA THR A 207 -42.38 -16.81 23.61
C THR A 207 -40.92 -16.52 23.95
N LEU A 208 -40.24 -15.67 23.16
CA LEU A 208 -38.87 -15.28 23.47
C LEU A 208 -38.76 -14.46 24.76
N VAL A 209 -39.70 -13.53 24.98
CA VAL A 209 -39.77 -12.75 26.21
C VAL A 209 -39.96 -13.65 27.40
N SER A 210 -40.89 -14.64 27.34
CA SER A 210 -41.10 -15.61 28.43
C SER A 210 -39.82 -16.39 28.74
N THR A 211 -39.13 -16.93 27.70
CA THR A 211 -37.89 -17.67 27.87
C THR A 211 -36.77 -16.80 28.48
N VAL A 212 -36.63 -15.57 28.05
CA VAL A 212 -35.63 -14.65 28.62
C VAL A 212 -35.94 -14.32 30.06
N CYS A 213 -37.24 -14.08 30.42
CA CYS A 213 -37.67 -13.84 31.79
C CYS A 213 -37.44 -15.08 32.67
N GLU A 214 -37.75 -16.28 32.18
CA GLU A 214 -37.51 -17.53 32.92
C GLU A 214 -36.03 -17.75 33.20
N ASN A 215 -35.17 -17.57 32.20
CA ASN A 215 -33.72 -17.69 32.37
C ASN A 215 -33.19 -16.65 33.37
N TYR A 216 -33.61 -15.39 33.25
CA TYR A 216 -33.23 -14.33 34.17
C TYR A 216 -33.63 -14.64 35.62
N VAL A 217 -34.86 -15.15 35.83
CA VAL A 217 -35.32 -15.56 37.16
C VAL A 217 -34.50 -16.73 37.70
N GLN A 218 -34.18 -17.71 36.86
CA GLN A 218 -33.34 -18.83 37.27
C GLN A 218 -31.93 -18.38 37.65
N ASP A 219 -31.30 -17.56 36.84
CA ASP A 219 -29.98 -17.00 37.12
C ASP A 219 -29.98 -16.17 38.42
N PHE A 220 -31.05 -15.36 38.62
CA PHE A 220 -31.22 -14.57 39.83
C PHE A 220 -31.35 -15.44 41.08
N ILE A 221 -32.14 -16.53 41.02
CA ILE A 221 -32.27 -17.49 42.10
C ILE A 221 -30.95 -18.19 42.39
N GLU A 222 -30.20 -18.58 41.35
CA GLU A 222 -28.95 -19.28 41.50
C GLU A 222 -27.87 -18.38 42.12
N ILE A 223 -27.76 -17.14 41.70
CA ILE A 223 -26.80 -16.16 42.25
C ILE A 223 -27.13 -15.84 43.73
N ASN A 224 -28.40 -15.74 44.09
CA ASN A 224 -28.83 -15.33 45.42
C ASN A 224 -29.26 -16.54 46.30
N ARG A 225 -28.94 -17.76 45.87
CA ARG A 225 -29.36 -19.01 46.56
C ARG A 225 -29.03 -19.02 48.03
N ASP A 226 -27.85 -18.57 48.41
CA ASP A 226 -27.38 -18.56 49.79
C ASP A 226 -28.10 -17.53 50.66
N GLU A 227 -28.65 -16.47 50.08
CA GLU A 227 -29.50 -15.49 50.76
C GLU A 227 -30.93 -16.03 50.98
N PHE A 228 -31.52 -16.68 49.97
CA PHE A 228 -32.82 -17.30 50.05
C PHE A 228 -32.84 -18.42 51.10
N LEU A 229 -31.79 -19.23 51.20
CA LEU A 229 -31.67 -20.29 52.19
C LEU A 229 -31.48 -19.80 53.63
N LYS A 230 -31.06 -18.54 53.84
CA LYS A 230 -30.92 -17.93 55.16
C LYS A 230 -32.24 -17.37 55.72
N HIS A 231 -33.25 -17.16 54.87
CA HIS A 231 -34.54 -16.61 55.29
C HIS A 231 -35.65 -17.65 55.55
N ASP A 232 -35.34 -18.95 55.32
CA ASP A 232 -36.26 -20.07 55.56
C ASP A 232 -36.01 -20.79 56.90
N ILE A 233 -35.40 -20.11 57.93
CA ILE A 233 -35.24 -20.64 59.28
C ILE A 233 -36.00 -19.79 60.28
#